data_752c4815346c258c96ca3943702f3649
#
_entry.id   752c4815346c258c96ca3943702f3649
#
_cell.length_a   1.000
_cell.length_b   1.000
_cell.length_c   1.000
_cell.angle_alpha   90.00
_cell.angle_beta   90.00
_cell.angle_gamma   90.00
#
_symmetry.space_group_name_H-M   'P 1'
#
loop_
_entity.id
_entity.type
_entity.pdbx_description
1 polymer ?
#
loop_
_entity_poly.entity_id
_entity_poly.type
_entity_poly.pdbx_seq_one_letter_code
_entity_poly.pdbx_strand_id
1 'polypeptide(L)'
;MRQLLFILAAIATIVCSCEKHGADSETPDAGSKIENEFINRCNFESVRVTFHANQMTYEIVSNPAKDSANGTRNCAKVVSVAGNNEFLWCDPLPRKLDFTRNAPIFKMMVYAPKKGAEVSFKLEHPDNYANNPKTAKAVTTKENQWEELVFDFTDQNLSDNFYQKIVLTFDRGKAAAGDTWYFDEILCPSDDLTDICLFKRYENNPVFKPEGPASWRNQHIANAGILSPANSPDGNWWMYLRGSGDKPYYCDQIGLYKQSAANFKPFGPWNEYEHNPVLPVGASGSFDDGFLLDTAPVVGKDGVVYVYYNGNNRDRSKHGLCVRYSTDGGYTFTGIDAPVLVGKGCSDAVYHNGKYYIYYGGGNPCRLYVTVTENPLSFAGAQTYETIPIGGGPSNFDSYAVNGSMIFRLEGVDKWFASYQGSSNSYDFPDRFHIAMSDDLIHWTKVDNDQPLYTRGSPGDWDQGGIWFCEIIEHQDMLYLYYEGWGREGYVENRDKPYFSGRSCIGAASASKEDFLKWCGLKK
;
A
#
# COMPACT_ATOMS: atom_id res chain seq x y z
N MET A 1 58.97 -11.05 11.47
CA MET A 1 59.54 -9.81 12.04
C MET A 1 58.54 -8.70 11.90
N ARG A 2 58.13 -8.16 13.07
CA ARG A 2 57.59 -6.80 13.34
C ARG A 2 56.26 -6.42 12.65
N GLN A 3 55.26 -5.82 13.29
CA GLN A 3 54.97 -5.48 14.70
C GLN A 3 53.46 -5.18 14.79
N LEU A 4 52.86 -5.64 15.89
CA LEU A 4 51.52 -5.20 16.35
C LEU A 4 51.56 -3.74 16.79
N LEU A 5 50.46 -3.02 16.54
CA LEU A 5 50.09 -1.84 17.33
C LEU A 5 48.65 -1.98 17.82
N PHE A 6 48.51 -2.01 19.15
CA PHE A 6 47.24 -1.91 19.89
C PHE A 6 46.86 -0.45 20.05
N ILE A 7 45.57 -0.13 19.89
CA ILE A 7 44.98 1.11 20.43
C ILE A 7 43.85 0.70 21.37
N LEU A 8 44.04 0.99 22.66
CA LEU A 8 43.02 0.95 23.71
C LEU A 8 42.05 2.12 23.52
N ALA A 9 40.76 1.85 23.59
CA ALA A 9 39.72 2.88 23.83
C ALA A 9 39.09 2.62 25.20
N ALA A 10 39.10 3.64 26.03
CA ALA A 10 38.64 3.64 27.40
C ALA A 10 37.11 3.60 27.50
N ILE A 11 36.60 2.70 28.35
CA ILE A 11 35.20 2.61 28.76
C ILE A 11 35.00 3.58 29.94
N ALA A 12 34.14 4.57 29.78
CA ALA A 12 33.65 5.40 30.88
C ALA A 12 32.33 4.81 31.41
N THR A 13 32.39 4.29 32.61
CA THR A 13 31.24 3.78 33.36
C THR A 13 30.56 4.97 34.07
N ILE A 14 29.33 5.27 33.71
CA ILE A 14 28.48 6.20 34.47
C ILE A 14 27.59 5.38 35.40
N VAL A 15 27.83 5.51 36.69
CA VAL A 15 27.01 4.98 37.77
C VAL A 15 25.88 6.00 38.00
N CYS A 16 24.65 5.59 37.80
CA CYS A 16 23.49 6.39 38.18
C CYS A 16 22.88 5.80 39.45
N SER A 17 22.93 6.59 40.55
CA SER A 17 22.33 6.28 41.84
C SER A 17 20.83 6.49 41.77
N CYS A 18 20.05 5.48 42.19
CA CYS A 18 18.61 5.63 42.46
C CYS A 18 18.36 6.30 43.79
N GLU A 19 17.75 7.44 43.82
CA GLU A 19 17.00 7.95 44.97
C GLU A 19 15.50 7.80 44.73
N LYS A 20 14.84 7.16 45.68
CA LYS A 20 13.37 7.05 45.75
C LYS A 20 12.79 8.37 46.26
N HIS A 21 11.90 8.98 45.52
CA HIS A 21 10.95 9.96 46.02
C HIS A 21 9.51 9.61 45.67
N GLY A 22 8.65 9.93 46.61
CA GLY A 22 7.29 9.44 46.79
C GLY A 22 6.30 9.84 45.67
N ALA A 23 5.23 9.09 45.67
CA ALA A 23 4.08 9.26 44.79
C ALA A 23 3.32 10.56 45.13
N ASP A 24 3.30 11.49 44.20
CA ASP A 24 2.27 12.50 44.09
C ASP A 24 1.51 12.29 42.78
N SER A 25 0.20 12.15 42.90
CA SER A 25 -0.73 11.98 41.80
C SER A 25 -0.90 13.31 41.05
N GLU A 26 -0.16 13.51 39.99
CA GLU A 26 -0.44 14.58 39.03
C GLU A 26 -1.45 14.09 38.00
N THR A 27 -2.58 14.77 37.91
CA THR A 27 -3.54 14.68 36.81
C THR A 27 -2.83 15.03 35.49
N PRO A 28 -3.10 14.33 34.37
CA PRO A 28 -2.50 14.67 33.07
C PRO A 28 -2.95 16.08 32.67
N ASP A 29 -1.99 16.94 32.45
CA ASP A 29 -2.19 18.27 31.90
C ASP A 29 -2.70 18.15 30.46
N ALA A 30 -3.93 18.62 30.24
CA ALA A 30 -4.52 18.68 28.91
C ALA A 30 -3.88 19.83 28.12
N GLY A 31 -2.85 19.51 27.33
CA GLY A 31 -2.26 20.52 26.46
C GLY A 31 -0.84 20.33 25.96
N SER A 32 -0.34 19.12 25.80
CA SER A 32 0.84 18.94 24.95
C SER A 32 0.42 19.20 23.51
N LYS A 33 0.82 20.33 22.93
CA LYS A 33 0.76 20.55 21.48
C LYS A 33 1.55 19.40 20.84
N ILE A 34 0.86 18.50 20.15
CA ILE A 34 1.52 17.52 19.29
C ILE A 34 2.28 18.35 18.26
N GLU A 35 3.60 18.34 18.30
CA GLU A 35 4.40 18.97 17.25
C GLU A 35 4.10 18.23 15.95
N ASN A 36 3.75 18.97 14.89
CA ASN A 36 3.53 18.38 13.58
C ASN A 36 4.81 17.71 13.10
N GLU A 37 4.69 16.45 12.74
CA GLU A 37 5.75 15.71 12.06
C GLU A 37 5.71 16.04 10.56
N PHE A 38 6.87 16.24 9.97
CA PHE A 38 7.03 16.58 8.56
C PHE A 38 7.80 15.51 7.82
N ILE A 39 7.45 15.33 6.56
CA ILE A 39 8.14 14.44 5.64
C ILE A 39 8.56 15.22 4.40
N ASN A 40 9.79 14.99 3.96
CA ASN A 40 10.30 15.67 2.77
C ASN A 40 9.74 15.00 1.51
N ARG A 41 8.98 15.76 0.72
CA ARG A 41 8.41 15.30 -0.54
C ARG A 41 9.24 15.66 -1.76
N CYS A 42 10.12 16.65 -1.66
CA CYS A 42 11.04 17.01 -2.73
C CYS A 42 12.22 17.83 -2.18
N ASN A 43 13.42 17.30 -2.33
CA ASN A 43 14.68 17.99 -1.99
C ASN A 43 15.67 18.02 -3.16
N PHE A 44 15.23 17.71 -4.37
CA PHE A 44 15.99 17.66 -5.61
C PHE A 44 17.29 16.82 -5.57
N GLU A 45 17.50 16.05 -4.51
CA GLU A 45 18.61 15.11 -4.34
C GLU A 45 18.14 13.66 -4.30
N SER A 46 17.65 13.20 -3.17
CA SER A 46 17.18 11.82 -2.94
C SER A 46 15.68 11.64 -3.20
N VAL A 47 14.89 12.66 -2.87
CA VAL A 47 13.44 12.68 -3.14
C VAL A 47 13.16 13.70 -4.23
N ARG A 48 12.69 13.22 -5.38
CA ARG A 48 12.47 14.05 -6.57
C ARG A 48 11.03 13.98 -7.03
N VAL A 49 10.50 15.17 -7.33
CA VAL A 49 9.24 15.36 -8.03
C VAL A 49 9.52 16.15 -9.30
N THR A 50 8.95 15.72 -10.42
CA THR A 50 9.09 16.46 -11.67
C THR A 50 8.15 17.66 -11.66
N PHE A 51 8.69 18.86 -11.86
CA PHE A 51 7.92 20.07 -12.05
C PHE A 51 7.91 20.48 -13.52
N HIS A 52 6.82 21.09 -13.91
CA HIS A 52 6.58 21.71 -15.21
C HIS A 52 6.33 23.20 -15.00
N ALA A 53 6.68 24.03 -15.98
CA ALA A 53 6.53 25.47 -15.89
C ALA A 53 5.61 26.01 -16.99
N ASN A 54 4.75 26.99 -16.64
CA ASN A 54 3.97 27.77 -17.57
C ASN A 54 4.40 29.24 -17.51
N GLN A 55 4.78 29.80 -18.65
CA GLN A 55 5.22 31.19 -18.80
C GLN A 55 6.32 31.60 -17.81
N MET A 56 7.24 30.69 -17.50
CA MET A 56 8.46 30.90 -16.71
C MET A 56 9.46 29.80 -17.05
N THR A 57 10.74 29.97 -16.68
CA THR A 57 11.71 28.89 -16.84
C THR A 57 11.88 28.14 -15.52
N TYR A 58 12.18 26.84 -15.62
CA TYR A 58 12.45 25.96 -14.49
C TYR A 58 13.62 25.04 -14.81
N GLU A 59 14.58 24.94 -13.92
CA GLU A 59 15.70 24.01 -13.99
C GLU A 59 16.19 23.59 -12.60
N ILE A 60 16.78 22.41 -12.47
CA ILE A 60 17.48 21.99 -11.25
C ILE A 60 18.92 22.41 -11.38
N VAL A 61 19.41 23.15 -10.40
CA VAL A 61 20.77 23.73 -10.38
C VAL A 61 21.47 23.45 -9.06
N SER A 62 22.78 23.69 -9.02
CA SER A 62 23.52 23.75 -7.75
C SER A 62 22.99 24.88 -6.87
N ASN A 63 22.85 24.60 -5.56
CA ASN A 63 22.41 25.60 -4.59
C ASN A 63 23.32 26.84 -4.65
N PRO A 64 22.77 28.03 -4.95
CA PRO A 64 23.56 29.24 -5.16
C PRO A 64 24.20 29.82 -3.89
N ALA A 65 23.63 29.48 -2.72
CA ALA A 65 24.05 30.05 -1.44
C ALA A 65 23.77 29.07 -0.29
N LYS A 66 24.67 28.09 -0.13
CA LYS A 66 24.58 27.16 1.02
C LYS A 66 24.82 27.87 2.32
N ASP A 67 23.91 27.75 3.25
CA ASP A 67 24.01 28.30 4.58
C ASP A 67 23.42 27.35 5.64
N SER A 68 23.24 27.81 6.86
CA SER A 68 22.65 27.03 7.95
C SER A 68 21.15 26.80 7.77
N ALA A 69 20.46 27.56 6.91
CA ALA A 69 19.04 27.38 6.63
C ALA A 69 18.82 26.35 5.52
N ASN A 70 19.66 26.37 4.46
CA ASN A 70 19.64 25.37 3.40
C ASN A 70 21.04 24.95 2.97
N GLY A 71 21.49 23.79 3.48
CA GLY A 71 22.80 23.20 3.18
C GLY A 71 22.80 22.19 2.03
N THR A 72 21.67 21.97 1.34
CA THR A 72 21.53 21.00 0.24
C THR A 72 22.48 21.29 -0.92
N ARG A 73 22.74 20.29 -1.76
CA ARG A 73 23.63 20.43 -2.92
C ARG A 73 22.92 21.08 -4.09
N ASN A 74 21.68 20.68 -4.33
CA ASN A 74 20.86 21.09 -5.47
C ASN A 74 19.60 21.79 -4.98
N CYS A 75 19.02 22.60 -5.83
CA CYS A 75 17.71 23.22 -5.63
C CYS A 75 17.04 23.49 -6.99
N ALA A 76 15.78 23.84 -6.98
CA ALA A 76 15.08 24.33 -8.15
C ALA A 76 15.37 25.83 -8.38
N LYS A 77 15.60 26.22 -9.63
CA LYS A 77 15.69 27.62 -10.07
C LYS A 77 14.53 27.94 -10.98
N VAL A 78 13.92 29.07 -10.76
CA VAL A 78 12.80 29.62 -11.54
C VAL A 78 13.11 31.04 -11.98
N VAL A 79 12.86 31.38 -13.24
CA VAL A 79 13.04 32.75 -13.75
C VAL A 79 11.69 33.23 -14.33
N SER A 80 11.22 34.36 -13.82
CA SER A 80 10.00 35.04 -14.26
C SER A 80 10.19 35.69 -15.64
N VAL A 81 9.13 35.68 -16.44
CA VAL A 81 9.04 36.47 -17.69
C VAL A 81 8.08 37.65 -17.59
N ALA A 82 7.65 38.01 -16.38
CA ALA A 82 6.65 39.03 -16.06
C ALA A 82 5.25 38.77 -16.60
N GLY A 83 4.84 37.50 -16.60
CA GLY A 83 3.52 37.08 -17.06
C GLY A 83 2.49 37.00 -15.93
N ASN A 84 1.22 37.30 -16.26
CA ASN A 84 0.12 37.12 -15.30
C ASN A 84 -0.28 35.66 -15.08
N ASN A 85 0.27 34.72 -15.85
CA ASN A 85 -0.10 33.31 -15.82
C ASN A 85 1.14 32.42 -15.56
N GLU A 86 2.06 32.91 -14.73
CA GLU A 86 3.24 32.18 -14.32
C GLU A 86 2.91 31.22 -13.18
N PHE A 87 3.19 29.92 -13.36
CA PHE A 87 3.08 28.91 -12.32
C PHE A 87 3.92 27.68 -12.65
N LEU A 88 4.29 26.95 -11.60
CA LEU A 88 4.82 25.59 -11.68
C LEU A 88 3.76 24.61 -11.21
N TRP A 89 3.73 23.41 -11.78
CA TRP A 89 2.98 22.29 -11.22
C TRP A 89 3.82 21.03 -11.23
N CYS A 90 3.65 20.19 -10.23
CA CYS A 90 4.35 18.91 -10.21
C CYS A 90 3.53 17.81 -10.93
N ASP A 91 4.24 16.78 -11.40
CA ASP A 91 3.58 15.49 -11.65
C ASP A 91 2.88 15.03 -10.37
N PRO A 92 1.82 14.20 -10.48
CA PRO A 92 1.20 13.68 -9.29
C PRO A 92 2.21 13.02 -8.36
N LEU A 93 2.14 13.34 -7.07
CA LEU A 93 2.96 12.71 -6.04
C LEU A 93 2.75 11.18 -6.07
N PRO A 94 3.70 10.37 -5.59
CA PRO A 94 3.55 8.92 -5.55
C PRO A 94 2.30 8.43 -4.80
N ARG A 95 1.77 9.24 -3.90
CA ARG A 95 0.53 8.99 -3.15
C ARG A 95 -0.21 10.28 -2.81
N LYS A 96 -1.50 10.19 -2.51
CA LYS A 96 -2.29 11.32 -2.03
C LYS A 96 -1.68 11.88 -0.74
N LEU A 97 -1.96 13.15 -0.48
CA LEU A 97 -1.67 13.79 0.81
C LEU A 97 -2.75 13.38 1.82
N ASP A 98 -2.34 12.91 2.99
CA ASP A 98 -3.23 12.52 4.08
C ASP A 98 -2.99 13.46 5.28
N PHE A 99 -4.07 13.99 5.83
CA PHE A 99 -4.04 14.96 6.93
C PHE A 99 -4.71 14.41 8.20
N THR A 100 -4.86 13.09 8.29
CA THR A 100 -5.55 12.45 9.43
C THR A 100 -4.70 12.47 10.71
N ARG A 101 -3.37 12.46 10.57
CA ARG A 101 -2.42 12.42 11.70
C ARG A 101 -1.89 13.80 12.09
N ASN A 102 -1.61 14.65 11.11
CA ASN A 102 -0.97 15.95 11.31
C ASN A 102 -1.80 17.07 10.67
N ALA A 103 -1.70 18.26 11.24
CA ALA A 103 -2.34 19.44 10.68
C ALA A 103 -1.81 19.72 9.25
N PRO A 104 -2.64 20.23 8.33
CA PRO A 104 -2.25 20.46 6.94
C PRO A 104 -1.39 21.73 6.81
N ILE A 105 -0.21 21.70 7.40
CA ILE A 105 0.80 22.76 7.35
C ILE A 105 1.94 22.26 6.48
N PHE A 106 2.34 23.07 5.49
CA PHE A 106 3.44 22.77 4.58
C PHE A 106 4.56 23.79 4.79
N LYS A 107 5.79 23.38 4.49
CA LYS A 107 6.96 24.23 4.55
C LYS A 107 7.78 24.09 3.28
N MET A 108 8.47 25.14 2.91
CA MET A 108 9.36 25.13 1.74
C MET A 108 10.49 26.15 1.95
N MET A 109 11.70 25.74 1.65
CA MET A 109 12.83 26.69 1.59
C MET A 109 12.73 27.53 0.33
N VAL A 110 12.82 28.85 0.47
CA VAL A 110 12.78 29.80 -0.63
C VAL A 110 13.94 30.78 -0.54
N TYR A 111 14.55 31.04 -1.68
CA TYR A 111 15.54 32.12 -1.87
C TYR A 111 14.94 33.11 -2.87
N ALA A 112 14.53 34.26 -2.38
CA ALA A 112 13.78 35.24 -3.15
C ALA A 112 14.68 36.41 -3.61
N PRO A 113 14.43 36.97 -4.80
CA PRO A 113 15.17 38.16 -5.27
C PRO A 113 14.77 39.44 -4.53
N LYS A 114 13.67 39.42 -3.77
CA LYS A 114 13.16 40.57 -3.01
C LYS A 114 12.33 40.13 -1.82
N LYS A 115 12.30 40.95 -0.77
CA LYS A 115 11.38 40.81 0.35
C LYS A 115 10.00 41.40 0.02
N GLY A 116 8.95 40.90 0.72
CA GLY A 116 7.57 41.37 0.53
C GLY A 116 6.85 40.76 -0.67
N ALA A 117 7.47 39.79 -1.31
CA ALA A 117 6.86 39.07 -2.44
C ALA A 117 6.01 37.90 -1.99
N GLU A 118 4.86 37.69 -2.64
CA GLU A 118 3.93 36.62 -2.32
C GLU A 118 4.33 35.31 -3.01
N VAL A 119 4.44 34.24 -2.24
CA VAL A 119 4.56 32.87 -2.75
C VAL A 119 3.26 32.14 -2.43
N SER A 120 2.64 31.53 -3.45
CA SER A 120 1.45 30.70 -3.26
C SER A 120 1.77 29.23 -3.40
N PHE A 121 1.22 28.44 -2.48
CA PHE A 121 1.25 26.98 -2.48
C PHE A 121 -0.17 26.48 -2.67
N LYS A 122 -0.43 25.75 -3.75
CA LYS A 122 -1.77 25.29 -4.10
C LYS A 122 -1.78 23.76 -4.17
N LEU A 123 -2.83 23.16 -3.60
CA LEU A 123 -3.11 21.74 -3.65
C LEU A 123 -4.18 21.47 -4.71
N GLU A 124 -3.95 20.48 -5.56
CA GLU A 124 -4.86 20.10 -6.65
C GLU A 124 -5.12 18.60 -6.69
N HIS A 125 -6.30 18.27 -7.22
CA HIS A 125 -6.63 16.92 -7.64
C HIS A 125 -5.75 16.52 -8.84
N PRO A 126 -5.26 15.26 -8.91
CA PRO A 126 -4.33 14.84 -9.96
C PRO A 126 -4.87 14.99 -11.38
N ASP A 127 -6.16 14.71 -11.59
CA ASP A 127 -6.78 14.67 -12.93
C ASP A 127 -7.67 15.86 -13.24
N ASN A 128 -8.09 16.60 -12.21
CA ASN A 128 -9.01 17.73 -12.38
C ASN A 128 -8.60 18.92 -11.51
N TYR A 129 -7.77 19.80 -12.08
CA TYR A 129 -7.28 21.01 -11.41
C TYR A 129 -8.38 21.98 -10.94
N ALA A 130 -9.59 21.87 -11.49
CA ALA A 130 -10.74 22.70 -11.09
C ALA A 130 -11.56 22.09 -9.95
N ASN A 131 -11.28 20.82 -9.57
CA ASN A 131 -11.99 20.15 -8.51
C ASN A 131 -11.49 20.61 -7.14
N ASN A 132 -12.18 21.58 -6.56
CA ASN A 132 -11.98 22.11 -5.21
C ASN A 132 -10.52 22.37 -4.81
N PRO A 133 -9.71 23.07 -5.64
CA PRO A 133 -8.32 23.35 -5.29
C PRO A 133 -8.23 24.25 -4.04
N LYS A 134 -7.18 24.08 -3.26
CA LYS A 134 -6.93 24.89 -2.06
C LYS A 134 -5.60 25.63 -2.20
N THR A 135 -5.54 26.84 -1.65
CA THR A 135 -4.35 27.68 -1.77
C THR A 135 -4.02 28.34 -0.44
N ALA A 136 -2.78 28.20 0.01
CA ALA A 136 -2.21 28.99 1.08
C ALA A 136 -1.11 29.90 0.52
N LYS A 137 -0.82 31.00 1.21
CA LYS A 137 0.11 32.02 0.78
C LYS A 137 1.07 32.39 1.91
N ALA A 138 2.30 32.67 1.53
CA ALA A 138 3.31 33.23 2.43
C ALA A 138 4.00 34.42 1.76
N VAL A 139 4.58 35.30 2.55
CA VAL A 139 5.28 36.50 2.06
C VAL A 139 6.75 36.44 2.48
N THR A 140 7.65 36.66 1.54
CA THR A 140 9.10 36.68 1.79
C THR A 140 9.49 37.79 2.73
N THR A 141 10.35 37.48 3.70
CA THR A 141 10.89 38.45 4.67
C THR A 141 12.34 38.80 4.41
N LYS A 142 13.02 37.97 3.63
CA LYS A 142 14.43 38.12 3.25
C LYS A 142 14.59 38.41 1.74
N GLU A 143 15.72 38.91 1.38
CA GLU A 143 16.14 39.15 0.01
C GLU A 143 17.52 38.51 -0.21
N ASN A 144 17.66 37.72 -1.26
CA ASN A 144 18.89 37.01 -1.60
C ASN A 144 19.47 36.20 -0.42
N GLN A 145 18.59 35.55 0.33
CA GLN A 145 18.89 34.63 1.44
C GLN A 145 17.82 33.53 1.51
N TRP A 146 18.23 32.36 1.97
CA TRP A 146 17.29 31.30 2.26
C TRP A 146 16.42 31.63 3.47
N GLU A 147 15.12 31.32 3.33
CA GLU A 147 14.15 31.35 4.43
C GLU A 147 13.14 30.21 4.27
N GLU A 148 12.65 29.69 5.38
CA GLU A 148 11.54 28.77 5.41
C GLU A 148 10.21 29.53 5.32
N LEU A 149 9.43 29.26 4.30
CA LEU A 149 8.04 29.73 4.21
C LEU A 149 7.07 28.66 4.68
N VAL A 150 6.06 29.06 5.44
CA VAL A 150 5.03 28.20 5.99
C VAL A 150 3.70 28.47 5.29
N PHE A 151 3.04 27.41 4.85
CA PHE A 151 1.76 27.45 4.16
C PHE A 151 0.74 26.68 4.99
N ASP A 152 -0.16 27.40 5.63
CA ASP A 152 -1.14 26.87 6.56
C ASP A 152 -2.52 26.71 5.88
N PHE A 153 -3.06 25.51 5.90
CA PHE A 153 -4.37 25.16 5.35
C PHE A 153 -5.37 24.76 6.45
N THR A 154 -5.06 24.95 7.74
CA THR A 154 -5.89 24.47 8.86
C THR A 154 -7.31 25.03 8.84
N ASP A 155 -7.49 26.25 8.34
CA ASP A 155 -8.81 26.90 8.21
C ASP A 155 -9.57 26.47 6.95
N GLN A 156 -9.00 25.55 6.14
CA GLN A 156 -9.60 25.09 4.89
C GLN A 156 -10.10 23.65 5.03
N ASN A 157 -11.32 23.38 4.55
CA ASN A 157 -11.79 22.00 4.49
C ASN A 157 -11.05 21.23 3.40
N LEU A 158 -10.25 20.24 3.80
CA LEU A 158 -9.48 19.36 2.93
C LEU A 158 -10.08 17.95 2.81
N SER A 159 -11.09 17.62 3.62
CA SER A 159 -11.68 16.27 3.67
C SER A 159 -12.46 15.87 2.43
N ASP A 160 -12.90 16.87 1.64
CA ASP A 160 -13.82 16.65 0.52
C ASP A 160 -13.11 16.36 -0.81
N ASN A 161 -11.78 16.32 -0.82
CA ASN A 161 -11.05 16.14 -2.04
C ASN A 161 -9.79 15.28 -1.89
N PHE A 162 -9.30 14.85 -3.03
CA PHE A 162 -8.11 14.02 -3.19
C PHE A 162 -6.97 14.89 -3.73
N TYR A 163 -6.02 15.24 -2.88
CA TYR A 163 -4.89 16.11 -3.24
C TYR A 163 -3.64 15.27 -3.50
N GLN A 164 -3.10 15.39 -4.70
CA GLN A 164 -1.90 14.68 -5.14
C GLN A 164 -0.98 15.54 -6.00
N LYS A 165 -1.32 16.80 -6.21
CA LYS A 165 -0.52 17.77 -6.96
C LYS A 165 -0.25 19.02 -6.16
N ILE A 166 0.96 19.56 -6.35
CA ILE A 166 1.39 20.86 -5.83
C ILE A 166 1.57 21.82 -6.99
N VAL A 167 1.00 23.01 -6.86
CA VAL A 167 1.20 24.11 -7.80
C VAL A 167 1.79 25.31 -7.05
N LEU A 168 2.84 25.89 -7.59
CA LEU A 168 3.56 27.00 -6.98
C LEU A 168 3.51 28.25 -7.87
N THR A 169 3.37 29.42 -7.25
CA THR A 169 3.53 30.70 -7.92
C THR A 169 4.44 31.62 -7.09
N PHE A 170 5.24 32.43 -7.76
CA PHE A 170 6.21 33.33 -7.16
C PHE A 170 5.89 34.76 -7.60
N ASP A 171 5.36 35.56 -6.69
CA ASP A 171 4.95 36.94 -6.88
C ASP A 171 4.15 37.20 -8.18
N ARG A 172 3.20 36.29 -8.44
CA ARG A 172 2.42 36.19 -9.68
C ARG A 172 1.78 37.52 -10.05
N GLY A 173 2.03 37.99 -11.28
CA GLY A 173 1.53 39.26 -11.81
C GLY A 173 2.25 40.51 -11.27
N LYS A 174 3.27 40.35 -10.41
CA LYS A 174 4.09 41.43 -9.87
C LYS A 174 5.60 41.20 -10.04
N ALA A 175 5.98 39.96 -10.37
CA ALA A 175 7.38 39.63 -10.66
C ALA A 175 7.85 40.39 -11.92
N ALA A 176 9.07 40.88 -11.92
CA ALA A 176 9.70 41.45 -13.09
C ALA A 176 10.33 40.36 -13.98
N ALA A 177 10.46 40.65 -15.27
CA ALA A 177 11.20 39.76 -16.16
C ALA A 177 12.65 39.64 -15.70
N GLY A 178 13.12 38.37 -15.52
CA GLY A 178 14.44 38.07 -15.01
C GLY A 178 14.52 37.91 -13.48
N ASP A 179 13.46 38.20 -12.71
CA ASP A 179 13.39 37.86 -11.29
C ASP A 179 13.70 36.37 -11.13
N THR A 180 14.73 36.02 -10.37
CA THR A 180 15.21 34.66 -10.20
C THR A 180 14.97 34.19 -8.79
N TRP A 181 14.22 33.09 -8.68
CA TRP A 181 13.84 32.43 -7.45
C TRP A 181 14.53 31.09 -7.36
N TYR A 182 14.80 30.64 -6.12
CA TYR A 182 15.18 29.26 -5.87
C TYR A 182 14.27 28.71 -4.79
N PHE A 183 13.93 27.42 -4.88
CA PHE A 183 13.19 26.73 -3.84
C PHE A 183 13.70 25.31 -3.64
N ASP A 184 13.45 24.76 -2.45
CA ASP A 184 13.95 23.47 -2.03
C ASP A 184 13.18 22.95 -0.81
N GLU A 185 13.48 21.72 -0.37
CA GLU A 185 12.97 21.15 0.88
C GLU A 185 11.45 21.34 1.04
N ILE A 186 10.66 20.75 0.13
CA ILE A 186 9.20 20.78 0.25
C ILE A 186 8.77 19.77 1.32
N LEU A 187 8.48 20.28 2.50
CA LEU A 187 8.03 19.49 3.64
C LEU A 187 6.49 19.47 3.70
N CYS A 188 5.94 18.28 3.68
CA CYS A 188 4.51 18.06 3.86
C CYS A 188 4.22 17.47 5.26
N PRO A 189 2.99 17.57 5.78
CA PRO A 189 2.59 16.82 6.97
C PRO A 189 2.91 15.34 6.80
N SER A 190 3.46 14.71 7.82
CA SER A 190 3.76 13.27 7.78
C SER A 190 2.46 12.47 7.78
N ASP A 191 2.32 11.58 6.82
CA ASP A 191 1.28 10.57 6.71
C ASP A 191 1.86 9.15 6.89
N ASP A 192 3.06 9.07 7.44
CA ASP A 192 3.73 7.82 7.74
C ASP A 192 3.17 7.19 9.03
N LEU A 193 2.69 5.96 8.91
CA LEU A 193 2.13 5.18 10.01
C LEU A 193 2.94 3.90 10.27
N THR A 194 4.07 3.70 9.57
CA THR A 194 4.84 2.45 9.62
C THR A 194 5.41 2.14 11.00
N ASP A 195 5.74 3.16 11.78
CA ASP A 195 6.28 3.08 13.13
C ASP A 195 5.27 2.52 14.15
N ILE A 196 3.98 2.84 13.98
CA ILE A 196 2.91 2.45 14.90
C ILE A 196 2.16 1.18 14.50
N CYS A 197 2.48 0.56 13.35
CA CYS A 197 1.85 -0.68 12.92
C CYS A 197 2.09 -1.83 13.91
N LEU A 198 1.08 -2.69 14.06
CA LEU A 198 1.22 -3.93 14.82
C LEU A 198 2.27 -4.86 14.16
N PHE A 199 2.09 -5.16 12.88
CA PHE A 199 3.04 -5.98 12.14
C PHE A 199 4.29 -5.18 11.79
N LYS A 200 5.45 -5.75 12.05
CA LYS A 200 6.75 -5.15 11.72
C LYS A 200 7.22 -5.62 10.36
N ARG A 201 7.55 -4.66 9.52
CA ARG A 201 8.03 -4.85 8.15
C ARG A 201 9.31 -5.68 8.13
N TYR A 202 9.40 -6.67 7.23
CA TYR A 202 10.63 -7.39 7.01
C TYR A 202 11.67 -6.47 6.36
N GLU A 203 12.87 -6.44 6.92
CA GLU A 203 13.92 -5.49 6.51
C GLU A 203 14.41 -5.67 5.05
N ASN A 204 14.34 -6.92 4.54
CA ASN A 204 14.79 -7.24 3.19
C ASN A 204 13.62 -7.37 2.18
N ASN A 205 12.53 -6.66 2.42
CA ASN A 205 11.42 -6.58 1.47
C ASN A 205 11.85 -5.96 0.11
N PRO A 206 11.20 -6.33 -1.00
CA PRO A 206 10.15 -7.36 -1.13
C PRO A 206 10.72 -8.78 -1.21
N VAL A 207 9.93 -9.76 -0.72
CA VAL A 207 10.33 -11.19 -0.71
C VAL A 207 10.17 -11.88 -2.07
N PHE A 208 9.24 -11.39 -2.91
CA PHE A 208 9.13 -11.79 -4.32
C PHE A 208 9.16 -10.57 -5.23
N LYS A 209 9.95 -10.68 -6.29
CA LYS A 209 10.13 -9.64 -7.32
C LYS A 209 9.86 -10.23 -8.71
N PRO A 210 9.44 -9.39 -9.68
CA PRO A 210 9.44 -9.78 -11.08
C PRO A 210 10.81 -10.29 -11.52
N GLU A 211 10.81 -11.28 -12.38
CA GLU A 211 12.04 -11.88 -12.91
C GLU A 211 12.47 -11.26 -14.25
N GLY A 212 13.53 -11.81 -14.84
CA GLY A 212 14.06 -11.39 -16.11
C GLY A 212 13.12 -11.66 -17.31
N PRO A 213 13.45 -11.14 -18.49
CA PRO A 213 12.52 -11.05 -19.63
C PRO A 213 12.04 -12.39 -20.20
N ALA A 214 12.65 -13.50 -19.84
CA ALA A 214 12.22 -14.83 -20.27
C ALA A 214 11.13 -15.44 -19.37
N SER A 215 10.89 -14.87 -18.19
CA SER A 215 9.97 -15.40 -17.21
C SER A 215 8.50 -15.06 -17.56
N TRP A 216 7.58 -15.96 -17.20
CA TRP A 216 6.14 -15.75 -17.28
C TRP A 216 5.64 -14.65 -16.31
N ARG A 217 6.48 -14.21 -15.36
CA ARG A 217 6.23 -13.19 -14.34
C ARG A 217 7.26 -12.06 -14.40
N ASN A 218 7.60 -11.62 -15.60
CA ASN A 218 8.63 -10.60 -15.79
C ASN A 218 8.15 -9.16 -15.57
N GLN A 219 6.84 -8.94 -15.42
CA GLN A 219 6.26 -7.60 -15.25
C GLN A 219 5.81 -7.34 -13.82
N HIS A 220 5.02 -8.22 -13.23
CA HIS A 220 4.45 -8.08 -11.89
C HIS A 220 4.43 -9.40 -11.16
N ILE A 221 4.45 -9.32 -9.82
CA ILE A 221 4.12 -10.37 -8.88
C ILE A 221 3.07 -9.81 -7.93
N ALA A 222 1.99 -10.55 -7.77
CA ALA A 222 0.85 -10.05 -7.02
C ALA A 222 0.11 -11.21 -6.33
N ASN A 223 -0.77 -10.89 -5.44
CA ASN A 223 -1.72 -11.74 -4.73
C ASN A 223 -1.23 -13.18 -4.50
N ALA A 224 -0.96 -13.53 -3.26
CA ALA A 224 -0.58 -14.87 -2.82
C ALA A 224 -1.78 -15.54 -2.13
N GLY A 225 -2.16 -16.75 -2.54
CA GLY A 225 -3.05 -17.62 -1.78
C GLY A 225 -2.26 -18.74 -1.15
N ILE A 226 -2.30 -18.90 0.17
CA ILE A 226 -1.44 -19.82 0.91
C ILE A 226 -2.25 -20.97 1.54
N LEU A 227 -1.84 -22.20 1.31
CA LEU A 227 -2.29 -23.38 2.03
C LEU A 227 -1.28 -23.74 3.13
N SER A 228 -1.74 -23.74 4.36
CA SER A 228 -0.94 -24.24 5.48
C SER A 228 -0.74 -25.78 5.38
N PRO A 229 0.24 -26.36 6.08
CA PRO A 229 0.44 -27.81 6.09
C PRO A 229 -0.82 -28.62 6.46
N ALA A 230 -1.67 -28.09 7.33
CA ALA A 230 -2.92 -28.73 7.72
C ALA A 230 -3.99 -28.76 6.59
N ASN A 231 -3.87 -27.81 5.65
CA ASN A 231 -4.85 -27.61 4.57
C ASN A 231 -4.27 -27.94 3.18
N SER A 232 -3.00 -28.35 3.08
CA SER A 232 -2.35 -28.67 1.81
C SER A 232 -2.41 -30.16 1.48
N PRO A 233 -2.31 -30.56 0.20
CA PRO A 233 -2.42 -31.97 -0.20
C PRO A 233 -1.30 -32.88 0.36
N ASP A 234 -0.12 -32.34 0.65
CA ASP A 234 1.06 -33.12 1.04
C ASP A 234 1.63 -32.75 2.42
N GLY A 235 0.92 -31.95 3.20
CA GLY A 235 1.36 -31.53 4.53
C GLY A 235 2.52 -30.54 4.53
N ASN A 236 2.76 -29.83 3.43
CA ASN A 236 3.76 -28.79 3.29
C ASN A 236 3.09 -27.41 3.10
N TRP A 237 3.87 -26.33 3.21
CA TRP A 237 3.42 -25.00 2.87
C TRP A 237 3.34 -24.84 1.35
N TRP A 238 2.21 -24.39 0.84
CA TRP A 238 1.97 -24.12 -0.56
C TRP A 238 1.55 -22.66 -0.75
N MET A 239 2.06 -22.03 -1.80
CA MET A 239 1.66 -20.69 -2.20
C MET A 239 1.34 -20.69 -3.69
N TYR A 240 0.12 -20.32 -4.02
CA TYR A 240 -0.27 -19.99 -5.39
C TYR A 240 -0.09 -18.49 -5.57
N LEU A 241 0.70 -18.09 -6.55
CA LEU A 241 1.15 -16.72 -6.73
C LEU A 241 0.83 -16.24 -8.14
N ARG A 242 0.16 -15.09 -8.24
CA ARG A 242 -0.09 -14.44 -9.53
C ARG A 242 1.19 -13.82 -10.07
N GLY A 243 1.50 -14.09 -11.33
CA GLY A 243 2.57 -13.46 -12.08
C GLY A 243 2.06 -12.87 -13.38
N SER A 244 2.46 -11.64 -13.70
CA SER A 244 2.16 -10.99 -14.97
C SER A 244 3.39 -10.99 -15.84
N GLY A 245 3.24 -11.37 -17.12
CA GLY A 245 4.33 -11.42 -18.08
C GLY A 245 3.89 -11.25 -19.52
N ASP A 246 4.88 -11.19 -20.42
CA ASP A 246 4.66 -10.98 -21.86
C ASP A 246 4.57 -12.31 -22.65
N LYS A 247 4.45 -13.43 -21.96
CA LYS A 247 4.43 -14.77 -22.55
C LYS A 247 3.13 -15.52 -22.22
N PRO A 248 2.42 -16.03 -23.21
CA PRO A 248 2.65 -15.94 -24.67
C PRO A 248 2.36 -14.55 -25.27
N TYR A 249 1.69 -13.69 -24.52
CA TYR A 249 1.42 -12.27 -24.73
C TYR A 249 1.26 -11.66 -23.33
N TYR A 250 1.05 -10.36 -23.21
CA TYR A 250 0.81 -9.75 -21.90
C TYR A 250 -0.44 -10.36 -21.24
N CYS A 251 -0.24 -11.08 -20.14
CA CYS A 251 -1.28 -11.83 -19.44
C CYS A 251 -0.89 -12.08 -17.98
N ASP A 252 -1.89 -12.41 -17.16
CA ASP A 252 -1.68 -12.87 -15.80
C ASP A 252 -1.95 -14.37 -15.70
N GLN A 253 -1.08 -15.06 -15.01
CA GLN A 253 -1.11 -16.51 -14.81
C GLN A 253 -0.78 -16.84 -13.34
N ILE A 254 -1.02 -18.08 -12.92
CA ILE A 254 -0.79 -18.48 -11.53
C ILE A 254 0.24 -19.60 -11.46
N GLY A 255 1.27 -19.39 -10.66
CA GLY A 255 2.31 -20.39 -10.37
C GLY A 255 2.23 -20.94 -8.97
N LEU A 256 2.85 -22.08 -8.75
CA LEU A 256 2.93 -22.79 -7.47
C LEU A 256 4.34 -22.70 -6.88
N TYR A 257 4.40 -22.38 -5.60
CA TYR A 257 5.60 -22.35 -4.78
C TYR A 257 5.41 -23.18 -3.52
N LYS A 258 6.46 -23.81 -3.03
CA LYS A 258 6.37 -24.71 -1.88
C LYS A 258 7.51 -24.53 -0.90
N GLN A 259 7.24 -24.80 0.38
CA GLN A 259 8.26 -25.00 1.40
C GLN A 259 7.91 -26.22 2.27
N SER A 260 8.92 -26.95 2.70
CA SER A 260 8.75 -28.04 3.67
C SER A 260 8.24 -27.51 5.01
N ALA A 261 7.22 -28.14 5.58
CA ALA A 261 6.73 -27.81 6.92
C ALA A 261 7.81 -27.92 7.99
N ALA A 262 8.70 -28.93 7.87
CA ALA A 262 9.78 -29.19 8.84
C ALA A 262 10.88 -28.12 8.84
N ASN A 263 11.07 -27.41 7.73
CA ASN A 263 12.14 -26.43 7.55
C ASN A 263 11.60 -25.09 7.04
N PHE A 264 10.39 -24.74 7.44
CA PHE A 264 9.74 -23.52 6.98
C PHE A 264 10.52 -22.28 7.42
N LYS A 265 10.74 -21.39 6.45
CA LYS A 265 11.36 -20.08 6.64
C LYS A 265 10.41 -19.02 6.12
N PRO A 266 9.66 -18.33 6.98
CA PRO A 266 8.62 -17.40 6.55
C PRO A 266 9.09 -16.32 5.56
N PHE A 267 10.30 -15.80 5.74
CA PHE A 267 10.90 -14.82 4.84
C PHE A 267 11.92 -15.43 3.86
N GLY A 268 12.14 -16.73 3.96
CA GLY A 268 13.12 -17.42 3.15
C GLY A 268 12.61 -17.77 1.76
N PRO A 269 13.49 -18.29 0.90
CA PRO A 269 13.10 -18.59 -0.46
C PRO A 269 12.03 -19.70 -0.48
N TRP A 270 11.00 -19.47 -1.25
CA TRP A 270 10.03 -20.47 -1.65
C TRP A 270 10.54 -21.21 -2.90
N ASN A 271 10.40 -22.52 -2.92
CA ASN A 271 10.82 -23.33 -4.06
C ASN A 271 9.74 -23.23 -5.16
N GLU A 272 10.12 -22.64 -6.29
CA GLU A 272 9.27 -22.57 -7.46
C GLU A 272 9.07 -23.96 -8.06
N TYR A 273 7.82 -24.30 -8.42
CA TYR A 273 7.53 -25.52 -9.13
C TYR A 273 8.06 -25.42 -10.59
N GLU A 274 8.78 -26.47 -11.03
CA GLU A 274 9.50 -26.44 -12.30
C GLU A 274 8.64 -26.30 -13.55
N HIS A 275 7.34 -26.62 -13.44
CA HIS A 275 6.38 -26.53 -14.54
C HIS A 275 5.43 -25.34 -14.42
N ASN A 276 5.84 -24.28 -13.72
CA ASN A 276 5.06 -23.04 -13.66
C ASN A 276 4.93 -22.36 -15.04
N PRO A 277 3.78 -21.68 -15.32
CA PRO A 277 2.61 -21.52 -14.46
C PRO A 277 1.73 -22.78 -14.43
N VAL A 278 1.25 -23.20 -13.25
CA VAL A 278 0.33 -24.35 -13.11
C VAL A 278 -1.10 -24.02 -13.58
N LEU A 279 -1.50 -22.74 -13.53
CA LEU A 279 -2.73 -22.26 -14.15
C LEU A 279 -2.35 -21.21 -15.22
N PRO A 280 -2.08 -21.64 -16.46
CA PRO A 280 -1.90 -20.73 -17.57
C PRO A 280 -3.24 -20.10 -17.99
N VAL A 281 -3.19 -19.02 -18.79
CA VAL A 281 -4.39 -18.46 -19.45
C VAL A 281 -5.16 -19.53 -20.20
N GLY A 282 -6.48 -19.37 -20.26
CA GLY A 282 -7.37 -20.26 -20.98
C GLY A 282 -7.16 -20.24 -22.50
N ALA A 283 -7.83 -21.17 -23.19
CA ALA A 283 -7.84 -21.21 -24.64
C ALA A 283 -8.37 -19.89 -25.24
N SER A 284 -7.89 -19.52 -26.44
CA SER A 284 -8.35 -18.30 -27.10
C SER A 284 -9.88 -18.27 -27.24
N GLY A 285 -10.50 -17.20 -26.75
CA GLY A 285 -11.95 -16.98 -26.72
C GLY A 285 -12.63 -17.49 -25.44
N SER A 286 -11.90 -18.17 -24.54
CA SER A 286 -12.42 -18.50 -23.23
C SER A 286 -12.61 -17.27 -22.35
N PHE A 287 -13.30 -17.43 -21.23
CA PHE A 287 -13.60 -16.33 -20.30
C PHE A 287 -12.32 -15.77 -19.64
N ASP A 288 -11.29 -16.58 -19.54
CA ASP A 288 -10.04 -16.33 -18.84
C ASP A 288 -8.81 -16.41 -19.79
N ASP A 289 -9.01 -16.12 -21.08
CA ASP A 289 -7.91 -16.17 -22.07
C ASP A 289 -6.94 -14.98 -21.98
N GLY A 290 -7.14 -14.05 -21.04
CA GLY A 290 -6.28 -12.90 -20.82
C GLY A 290 -5.64 -12.87 -19.44
N PHE A 291 -6.43 -13.01 -18.37
CA PHE A 291 -5.95 -12.72 -17.02
C PHE A 291 -6.60 -13.65 -16.00
N LEU A 292 -5.77 -14.23 -15.14
CA LEU A 292 -6.14 -14.96 -13.92
C LEU A 292 -5.63 -14.15 -12.73
N LEU A 293 -6.54 -13.39 -12.08
CA LEU A 293 -6.23 -12.48 -10.99
C LEU A 293 -6.74 -13.06 -9.66
N ASP A 294 -6.17 -12.64 -8.55
CA ASP A 294 -6.73 -12.83 -7.19
C ASP A 294 -6.96 -14.31 -6.83
N THR A 295 -5.91 -15.00 -6.48
CA THR A 295 -5.86 -16.44 -6.24
C THR A 295 -6.42 -16.85 -4.88
N ALA A 296 -7.37 -17.78 -4.84
CA ALA A 296 -7.93 -18.36 -3.62
C ALA A 296 -7.95 -19.90 -3.69
N PRO A 297 -6.89 -20.58 -3.23
CA PRO A 297 -6.82 -22.03 -3.20
C PRO A 297 -7.60 -22.60 -2.01
N VAL A 298 -8.31 -23.70 -2.22
CA VAL A 298 -8.96 -24.47 -1.16
C VAL A 298 -8.95 -25.96 -1.47
N VAL A 299 -8.75 -26.80 -0.46
CA VAL A 299 -8.79 -28.26 -0.60
C VAL A 299 -10.13 -28.78 -0.07
N GLY A 300 -10.86 -29.50 -0.90
CA GLY A 300 -12.11 -30.15 -0.55
C GLY A 300 -11.91 -31.43 0.28
N LYS A 301 -13.01 -32.01 0.78
CA LYS A 301 -12.96 -33.19 1.64
C LYS A 301 -12.38 -34.46 0.97
N ASP A 302 -12.41 -34.50 -0.34
CA ASP A 302 -11.91 -35.59 -1.20
C ASP A 302 -10.47 -35.37 -1.68
N GLY A 303 -9.80 -34.33 -1.16
CA GLY A 303 -8.44 -33.99 -1.53
C GLY A 303 -8.32 -33.26 -2.88
N VAL A 304 -9.43 -32.92 -3.53
CA VAL A 304 -9.44 -32.10 -4.74
C VAL A 304 -9.03 -30.67 -4.39
N VAL A 305 -8.09 -30.13 -5.12
CA VAL A 305 -7.66 -28.73 -4.97
C VAL A 305 -8.48 -27.87 -5.93
N TYR A 306 -9.19 -26.90 -5.37
CA TYR A 306 -9.90 -25.87 -6.13
C TYR A 306 -9.11 -24.56 -6.02
N VAL A 307 -8.95 -23.86 -7.13
CA VAL A 307 -8.39 -22.50 -7.14
C VAL A 307 -9.43 -21.58 -7.76
N TYR A 308 -10.02 -20.72 -6.92
CA TYR A 308 -10.86 -19.63 -7.40
C TYR A 308 -10.00 -18.45 -7.79
N TYR A 309 -10.44 -17.71 -8.79
CA TYR A 309 -9.72 -16.53 -9.29
C TYR A 309 -10.67 -15.59 -10.04
N ASN A 310 -10.25 -14.35 -10.21
CA ASN A 310 -10.94 -13.40 -11.06
C ASN A 310 -10.43 -13.59 -12.49
N GLY A 311 -11.25 -14.21 -13.35
CA GLY A 311 -10.94 -14.46 -14.76
C GLY A 311 -11.37 -13.30 -15.65
N ASN A 312 -10.49 -12.87 -16.57
CA ASN A 312 -10.79 -11.86 -17.58
C ASN A 312 -10.31 -12.33 -18.95
N ASN A 313 -11.10 -12.06 -19.98
CA ASN A 313 -10.64 -12.23 -21.33
C ASN A 313 -9.66 -11.10 -21.74
N ARG A 314 -8.97 -11.27 -22.89
CA ARG A 314 -7.89 -10.37 -23.33
C ARG A 314 -8.28 -8.91 -23.45
N ASP A 315 -9.47 -8.63 -23.99
CA ASP A 315 -9.98 -7.28 -24.17
C ASP A 315 -10.72 -6.74 -22.94
N ARG A 316 -10.79 -7.55 -21.86
CA ARG A 316 -11.46 -7.25 -20.60
C ARG A 316 -12.95 -6.92 -20.74
N SER A 317 -13.57 -7.30 -21.85
CA SER A 317 -15.02 -7.15 -22.04
C SER A 317 -15.83 -8.14 -21.19
N LYS A 318 -15.18 -9.21 -20.73
CA LYS A 318 -15.77 -10.24 -19.85
C LYS A 318 -14.90 -10.41 -18.64
N HIS A 319 -15.52 -10.47 -17.47
CA HIS A 319 -14.86 -10.82 -16.22
C HIS A 319 -15.82 -11.53 -15.27
N GLY A 320 -15.27 -12.33 -14.37
CA GLY A 320 -16.06 -13.01 -13.37
C GLY A 320 -15.22 -13.89 -12.45
N LEU A 321 -15.86 -14.34 -11.37
CA LEU A 321 -15.32 -15.33 -10.46
C LEU A 321 -15.29 -16.68 -11.17
N CYS A 322 -14.11 -17.17 -11.45
CA CYS A 322 -13.84 -18.46 -12.08
C CYS A 322 -13.31 -19.48 -11.08
N VAL A 323 -13.34 -20.75 -11.44
CA VAL A 323 -12.73 -21.82 -10.67
C VAL A 323 -12.10 -22.86 -11.59
N ARG A 324 -10.90 -23.33 -11.22
CA ARG A 324 -10.30 -24.54 -11.80
C ARG A 324 -10.03 -25.53 -10.67
N TYR A 325 -10.06 -26.81 -10.99
CA TYR A 325 -9.84 -27.86 -10.01
C TYR A 325 -8.79 -28.87 -10.48
N SER A 326 -8.12 -29.48 -9.51
CA SER A 326 -7.08 -30.48 -9.70
C SER A 326 -7.39 -31.74 -8.93
N THR A 327 -7.25 -32.89 -9.58
CA THR A 327 -7.39 -34.23 -8.99
C THR A 327 -6.05 -34.95 -8.84
N ASP A 328 -4.95 -34.32 -9.25
CA ASP A 328 -3.58 -34.83 -9.15
C ASP A 328 -2.77 -34.19 -8.01
N GLY A 329 -3.46 -33.58 -7.05
CA GLY A 329 -2.83 -32.94 -5.91
C GLY A 329 -2.42 -31.49 -6.13
N GLY A 330 -2.98 -30.77 -7.12
CA GLY A 330 -2.78 -29.33 -7.29
C GLY A 330 -1.71 -28.95 -8.33
N TYR A 331 -1.35 -29.86 -9.22
CA TYR A 331 -0.31 -29.64 -10.23
C TYR A 331 -0.87 -29.37 -11.62
N THR A 332 -1.95 -30.09 -12.03
CA THR A 332 -2.65 -29.78 -13.27
C THR A 332 -4.11 -29.46 -13.00
N PHE A 333 -4.67 -28.55 -13.77
CA PHE A 333 -5.99 -28.01 -13.50
C PHE A 333 -6.93 -28.10 -14.70
N THR A 334 -8.18 -28.45 -14.42
CA THR A 334 -9.28 -28.40 -15.38
C THR A 334 -10.22 -27.25 -15.00
N GLY A 335 -10.58 -26.42 -15.96
CA GLY A 335 -11.54 -25.33 -15.78
C GLY A 335 -12.97 -25.75 -16.07
N ILE A 336 -13.90 -24.84 -15.78
CA ILE A 336 -15.28 -24.88 -16.25
C ILE A 336 -15.47 -23.85 -17.37
N ASP A 337 -16.44 -24.08 -18.26
CA ASP A 337 -16.63 -23.27 -19.49
C ASP A 337 -17.11 -21.84 -19.22
N ALA A 338 -17.59 -21.56 -18.01
CA ALA A 338 -18.12 -20.25 -17.63
C ALA A 338 -17.75 -19.90 -16.18
N PRO A 339 -17.69 -18.61 -15.80
CA PRO A 339 -17.50 -18.22 -14.42
C PRO A 339 -18.68 -18.67 -13.55
N VAL A 340 -18.42 -18.98 -12.28
CA VAL A 340 -19.48 -19.27 -11.29
C VAL A 340 -20.29 -18.01 -10.94
N LEU A 341 -19.69 -16.81 -11.04
CA LEU A 341 -20.37 -15.52 -10.94
C LEU A 341 -19.80 -14.53 -11.95
N VAL A 342 -20.65 -13.96 -12.78
CA VAL A 342 -20.25 -12.91 -13.73
C VAL A 342 -20.10 -11.56 -13.00
N GLY A 343 -19.10 -10.77 -13.36
CA GLY A 343 -18.90 -9.42 -12.86
C GLY A 343 -18.47 -9.34 -11.39
N LYS A 344 -17.88 -10.40 -10.84
CA LYS A 344 -17.37 -10.46 -9.46
C LYS A 344 -15.90 -10.83 -9.46
N GLY A 345 -15.16 -10.24 -8.51
CA GLY A 345 -13.74 -10.52 -8.30
C GLY A 345 -13.52 -11.41 -7.08
N CYS A 346 -12.64 -12.41 -7.20
CA CYS A 346 -12.29 -13.32 -6.10
C CYS A 346 -11.59 -12.59 -4.96
N SER A 347 -11.74 -13.08 -3.73
CA SER A 347 -10.91 -12.73 -2.59
C SER A 347 -10.30 -13.99 -1.97
N ASP A 348 -11.14 -14.88 -1.42
CA ASP A 348 -10.67 -16.08 -0.72
C ASP A 348 -11.70 -17.21 -0.75
N ALA A 349 -11.28 -18.41 -0.32
CA ALA A 349 -12.11 -19.60 -0.23
C ALA A 349 -11.77 -20.46 0.98
N VAL A 350 -12.78 -20.87 1.74
CA VAL A 350 -12.63 -21.74 2.91
C VAL A 350 -13.54 -22.96 2.77
N TYR A 351 -13.00 -24.16 3.05
CA TYR A 351 -13.81 -25.37 3.24
C TYR A 351 -13.96 -25.65 4.74
N HIS A 352 -15.20 -25.64 5.23
CA HIS A 352 -15.48 -25.88 6.64
C HIS A 352 -16.82 -26.59 6.82
N ASN A 353 -16.85 -27.63 7.66
CA ASN A 353 -18.06 -28.38 8.01
C ASN A 353 -18.90 -28.84 6.78
N GLY A 354 -18.21 -29.32 5.73
CA GLY A 354 -18.88 -29.86 4.54
C GLY A 354 -19.35 -28.82 3.53
N LYS A 355 -19.06 -27.54 3.76
CA LYS A 355 -19.43 -26.42 2.89
C LYS A 355 -18.23 -25.61 2.46
N TYR A 356 -18.34 -25.01 1.28
CA TYR A 356 -17.40 -24.03 0.76
C TYR A 356 -17.96 -22.63 1.00
N TYR A 357 -17.13 -21.77 1.54
CA TYR A 357 -17.38 -20.36 1.76
C TYR A 357 -16.48 -19.58 0.79
N ILE A 358 -17.09 -18.99 -0.23
CA ILE A 358 -16.33 -18.30 -1.30
C ILE A 358 -16.54 -16.81 -1.14
N TYR A 359 -15.45 -16.09 -0.84
CA TYR A 359 -15.45 -14.64 -0.64
C TYR A 359 -15.09 -13.92 -1.93
N TYR A 360 -15.76 -12.80 -2.16
CA TYR A 360 -15.57 -12.01 -3.37
C TYR A 360 -16.04 -10.57 -3.19
N GLY A 361 -15.45 -9.68 -4.02
CA GLY A 361 -15.85 -8.28 -4.11
C GLY A 361 -16.79 -8.02 -5.29
N GLY A 362 -17.58 -6.96 -5.19
CA GLY A 362 -18.38 -6.51 -6.32
C GLY A 362 -19.18 -5.25 -6.03
N GLY A 363 -19.58 -4.58 -7.11
CA GLY A 363 -20.30 -3.31 -7.05
C GLY A 363 -19.38 -2.09 -7.17
N ASN A 364 -19.99 -0.92 -7.23
CA ASN A 364 -19.35 0.38 -7.17
C ASN A 364 -20.20 1.32 -6.33
N PRO A 365 -19.81 1.66 -5.08
CA PRO A 365 -18.59 1.22 -4.41
C PRO A 365 -18.51 -0.30 -4.18
N CYS A 366 -17.29 -0.83 -4.05
CA CYS A 366 -17.07 -2.24 -3.82
C CYS A 366 -17.56 -2.67 -2.44
N ARG A 367 -18.23 -3.83 -2.38
CA ARG A 367 -18.70 -4.51 -1.17
C ARG A 367 -18.20 -5.94 -1.17
N LEU A 368 -18.08 -6.52 0.00
CA LEU A 368 -17.64 -7.89 0.21
C LEU A 368 -18.82 -8.82 0.45
N TYR A 369 -18.77 -9.98 -0.19
CA TYR A 369 -19.79 -11.01 -0.10
C TYR A 369 -19.17 -12.38 0.18
N VAL A 370 -19.95 -13.28 0.74
CA VAL A 370 -19.67 -14.72 0.80
C VAL A 370 -20.82 -15.51 0.20
N THR A 371 -20.50 -16.45 -0.68
CA THR A 371 -21.46 -17.48 -1.12
C THR A 371 -21.14 -18.79 -0.43
N VAL A 372 -22.16 -19.41 0.17
CA VAL A 372 -22.05 -20.70 0.88
C VAL A 372 -22.68 -21.79 0.04
N THR A 373 -21.89 -22.81 -0.34
CA THR A 373 -22.31 -23.89 -1.22
C THR A 373 -21.69 -25.23 -0.80
N GLU A 374 -22.38 -26.34 -1.12
CA GLU A 374 -21.82 -27.69 -1.04
C GLU A 374 -21.16 -28.10 -2.36
N ASN A 375 -21.48 -27.41 -3.47
CA ASN A 375 -20.89 -27.66 -4.77
C ASN A 375 -19.87 -26.58 -5.14
N PRO A 376 -18.57 -26.87 -5.11
CA PRO A 376 -17.53 -25.90 -5.39
C PRO A 376 -17.51 -25.38 -6.84
N LEU A 377 -18.15 -26.10 -7.77
CA LEU A 377 -18.16 -25.75 -9.20
C LEU A 377 -19.47 -25.06 -9.65
N SER A 378 -20.42 -24.85 -8.73
CA SER A 378 -21.68 -24.20 -9.08
C SER A 378 -22.30 -23.50 -7.87
N PHE A 379 -22.79 -22.30 -8.08
CA PHE A 379 -23.51 -21.52 -7.06
C PHE A 379 -25.03 -21.53 -7.27
N ALA A 380 -25.54 -22.43 -8.13
CA ALA A 380 -26.96 -22.59 -8.32
C ALA A 380 -27.64 -23.03 -7.02
N GLY A 381 -28.59 -22.24 -6.52
CA GLY A 381 -29.28 -22.49 -5.24
C GLY A 381 -28.47 -22.15 -3.98
N ALA A 382 -27.25 -21.68 -4.10
CA ALA A 382 -26.42 -21.25 -2.99
C ALA A 382 -26.93 -19.95 -2.34
N GLN A 383 -26.60 -19.77 -1.06
CA GLN A 383 -26.94 -18.55 -0.31
C GLN A 383 -25.76 -17.58 -0.33
N THR A 384 -26.07 -16.30 -0.53
CA THR A 384 -25.09 -15.23 -0.55
C THR A 384 -25.40 -14.21 0.53
N TYR A 385 -24.37 -13.74 1.22
CA TYR A 385 -24.45 -12.76 2.29
C TYR A 385 -23.45 -11.64 2.04
N GLU A 386 -23.82 -10.40 2.36
CA GLU A 386 -22.86 -9.32 2.53
C GLU A 386 -22.10 -9.54 3.84
N THR A 387 -20.78 -9.35 3.84
CA THR A 387 -19.93 -9.69 4.98
C THR A 387 -19.49 -8.44 5.74
N ILE A 388 -18.25 -7.97 5.53
CA ILE A 388 -17.69 -6.81 6.20
C ILE A 388 -18.34 -5.54 5.64
N PRO A 389 -19.09 -4.75 6.45
CA PRO A 389 -19.79 -3.57 5.93
C PRO A 389 -18.83 -2.45 5.56
N ILE A 390 -19.27 -1.54 4.69
CA ILE A 390 -18.58 -0.27 4.42
C ILE A 390 -18.69 0.64 5.65
N GLY A 391 -17.61 1.36 5.97
CA GLY A 391 -17.55 2.31 7.10
C GLY A 391 -17.39 1.65 8.45
N GLY A 392 -17.08 2.46 9.46
CA GLY A 392 -16.86 2.01 10.83
C GLY A 392 -15.47 1.43 11.11
N GLY A 393 -14.57 1.43 10.15
CA GLY A 393 -13.14 1.21 10.42
C GLY A 393 -12.47 2.45 11.03
N PRO A 394 -11.34 2.29 11.73
CA PRO A 394 -10.63 3.40 12.36
C PRO A 394 -10.21 4.46 11.32
N SER A 395 -10.28 5.72 11.72
CA SER A 395 -9.96 6.87 10.83
C SER A 395 -10.74 6.87 9.50
N ASN A 396 -11.88 6.18 9.43
CA ASN A 396 -12.75 6.11 8.25
C ASN A 396 -12.06 5.65 6.95
N PHE A 397 -10.97 4.88 7.04
CA PHE A 397 -10.21 4.44 5.86
C PHE A 397 -11.05 3.61 4.88
N ASP A 398 -12.16 3.04 5.33
CA ASP A 398 -13.07 2.17 4.60
C ASP A 398 -14.47 2.79 4.38
N SER A 399 -14.57 4.11 4.50
CA SER A 399 -15.86 4.82 4.47
C SER A 399 -16.55 4.83 3.10
N TYR A 400 -15.80 4.58 2.02
CA TYR A 400 -16.34 4.50 0.67
C TYR A 400 -16.50 3.05 0.17
N ALA A 401 -15.47 2.21 0.35
CA ALA A 401 -15.45 0.85 -0.16
C ALA A 401 -14.68 -0.09 0.77
N VAL A 402 -15.00 -1.38 0.72
CA VAL A 402 -14.22 -2.47 1.32
C VAL A 402 -13.83 -3.46 0.23
N ASN A 403 -12.58 -3.93 0.28
CA ASN A 403 -12.01 -4.82 -0.73
C ASN A 403 -11.21 -5.92 -0.05
N GLY A 404 -11.06 -7.03 -0.74
CA GLY A 404 -10.19 -8.15 -0.38
C GLY A 404 -10.41 -8.64 1.05
N SER A 405 -10.91 -9.84 1.23
CA SER A 405 -11.01 -10.47 2.54
C SER A 405 -10.29 -11.81 2.48
N MET A 406 -9.14 -11.91 3.17
CA MET A 406 -8.37 -13.14 3.28
C MET A 406 -8.66 -13.76 4.65
N ILE A 407 -9.13 -15.01 4.66
CA ILE A 407 -9.70 -15.65 5.83
C ILE A 407 -8.68 -16.58 6.47
N PHE A 408 -8.47 -16.46 7.77
CA PHE A 408 -7.56 -17.32 8.50
C PHE A 408 -8.10 -17.70 9.88
N ARG A 409 -7.49 -18.69 10.47
CA ARG A 409 -7.78 -19.16 11.82
C ARG A 409 -6.45 -19.37 12.56
N LEU A 410 -6.47 -19.12 13.86
CA LEU A 410 -5.31 -19.31 14.73
C LEU A 410 -5.49 -20.55 15.60
N GLU A 411 -4.43 -21.30 15.81
CA GLU A 411 -4.43 -22.47 16.67
C GLU A 411 -4.86 -22.10 18.10
N GLY A 412 -5.79 -22.85 18.67
CA GLY A 412 -6.28 -22.61 20.02
C GLY A 412 -7.18 -21.38 20.19
N VAL A 413 -7.58 -20.72 19.11
CA VAL A 413 -8.49 -19.56 19.14
C VAL A 413 -9.81 -19.93 18.44
N ASP A 414 -10.91 -19.84 19.17
CA ASP A 414 -12.23 -20.16 18.63
C ASP A 414 -12.89 -18.94 17.96
N LYS A 415 -12.19 -18.41 16.94
CA LYS A 415 -12.62 -17.30 16.08
C LYS A 415 -12.04 -17.48 14.68
N TRP A 416 -12.79 -17.02 13.70
CA TRP A 416 -12.30 -16.77 12.36
C TRP A 416 -11.88 -15.31 12.24
N PHE A 417 -10.85 -15.04 11.47
CA PHE A 417 -10.33 -13.72 11.18
C PHE A 417 -10.38 -13.48 9.68
N ALA A 418 -10.68 -12.24 9.32
CA ALA A 418 -10.56 -11.75 7.95
C ALA A 418 -9.67 -10.51 7.96
N SER A 419 -8.56 -10.54 7.24
CA SER A 419 -7.88 -9.32 6.87
C SER A 419 -8.65 -8.64 5.74
N TYR A 420 -8.81 -7.33 5.79
CA TYR A 420 -9.48 -6.57 4.72
C TYR A 420 -8.81 -5.22 4.51
N GLN A 421 -9.09 -4.62 3.39
CA GLN A 421 -8.65 -3.28 3.02
C GLN A 421 -9.83 -2.42 2.61
N GLY A 422 -9.67 -1.11 2.64
CA GLY A 422 -10.73 -0.18 2.31
C GLY A 422 -10.24 1.04 1.55
N SER A 423 -11.19 1.84 1.11
CA SER A 423 -10.97 3.13 0.49
C SER A 423 -11.87 4.18 1.11
N SER A 424 -11.35 5.39 1.31
CA SER A 424 -12.08 6.50 1.92
C SER A 424 -12.89 7.31 0.90
N ASN A 425 -12.58 7.19 -0.39
CA ASN A 425 -13.28 7.82 -1.51
C ASN A 425 -13.03 7.06 -2.83
N SER A 426 -13.64 7.51 -3.93
CA SER A 426 -13.57 6.85 -5.24
C SER A 426 -12.20 6.88 -5.93
N TYR A 427 -11.29 7.71 -5.46
CA TYR A 427 -9.93 7.89 -6.01
C TYR A 427 -8.86 7.26 -5.12
N ASP A 428 -9.25 6.83 -3.92
CA ASP A 428 -8.35 6.32 -2.92
C ASP A 428 -7.90 4.89 -3.24
N PHE A 429 -6.60 4.63 -3.04
CA PHE A 429 -6.05 3.28 -3.07
C PHE A 429 -5.88 2.76 -1.65
N PRO A 430 -6.09 1.46 -1.44
CA PRO A 430 -5.86 0.87 -0.14
C PRO A 430 -4.43 1.14 0.34
N ASP A 431 -4.35 1.73 1.51
CA ASP A 431 -3.11 2.13 2.15
C ASP A 431 -2.83 1.37 3.45
N ARG A 432 -3.81 0.60 3.93
CA ARG A 432 -3.71 -0.18 5.18
C ARG A 432 -4.60 -1.41 5.17
N PHE A 433 -4.26 -2.36 6.02
CA PHE A 433 -5.07 -3.53 6.34
C PHE A 433 -5.67 -3.42 7.73
N HIS A 434 -6.81 -4.04 7.91
CA HIS A 434 -7.49 -4.17 9.18
C HIS A 434 -8.08 -5.58 9.34
N ILE A 435 -8.65 -5.89 10.51
CA ILE A 435 -9.21 -7.20 10.85
C ILE A 435 -10.69 -7.09 11.15
N ALA A 436 -11.44 -8.08 10.67
CA ALA A 436 -12.76 -8.42 11.18
C ALA A 436 -12.74 -9.85 11.73
N MET A 437 -13.62 -10.13 12.71
CA MET A 437 -13.75 -11.42 13.37
C MET A 437 -15.15 -12.01 13.15
N SER A 438 -15.24 -13.34 13.10
CA SER A 438 -16.50 -14.08 12.93
C SER A 438 -16.48 -15.38 13.74
N ASP A 439 -17.68 -15.85 14.15
CA ASP A 439 -17.91 -17.16 14.72
C ASP A 439 -18.39 -18.19 13.67
N ASP A 440 -18.90 -17.72 12.54
CA ASP A 440 -19.66 -18.57 11.59
C ASP A 440 -19.26 -18.42 10.12
N LEU A 441 -18.21 -17.63 9.80
CA LEU A 441 -17.76 -17.34 8.43
C LEU A 441 -18.74 -16.49 7.60
N ILE A 442 -19.80 -15.99 8.19
CA ILE A 442 -20.86 -15.21 7.50
C ILE A 442 -20.98 -13.83 8.11
N HIS A 443 -21.11 -13.76 9.43
CA HIS A 443 -21.32 -12.51 10.16
C HIS A 443 -19.99 -12.01 10.74
N TRP A 444 -19.57 -10.85 10.31
CA TRP A 444 -18.25 -10.29 10.64
C TRP A 444 -18.37 -8.99 11.44
N THR A 445 -17.56 -8.88 12.47
CA THR A 445 -17.44 -7.68 13.30
C THR A 445 -16.01 -7.14 13.18
N LYS A 446 -15.86 -5.87 12.81
CA LYS A 446 -14.55 -5.21 12.76
C LYS A 446 -13.96 -5.08 14.15
N VAL A 447 -12.66 -5.26 14.25
CA VAL A 447 -11.92 -5.01 15.49
C VAL A 447 -11.93 -3.49 15.75
N ASP A 448 -12.28 -3.10 16.96
CA ASP A 448 -12.26 -1.71 17.40
C ASP A 448 -10.87 -1.36 17.95
N ASN A 449 -9.98 -0.96 17.07
CA ASN A 449 -8.61 -0.58 17.41
C ASN A 449 -8.08 0.44 16.40
N ASP A 450 -7.66 1.60 16.89
CA ASP A 450 -7.14 2.69 16.07
C ASP A 450 -5.69 2.45 15.58
N GLN A 451 -4.94 1.57 16.26
CA GLN A 451 -3.60 1.21 15.81
C GLN A 451 -3.69 0.46 14.48
N PRO A 452 -3.01 0.89 13.41
CA PRO A 452 -3.01 0.17 12.14
C PRO A 452 -2.46 -1.25 12.30
N LEU A 453 -3.15 -2.23 11.70
CA LEU A 453 -2.60 -3.58 11.58
C LEU A 453 -1.28 -3.55 10.80
N TYR A 454 -1.36 -2.98 9.61
CA TYR A 454 -0.23 -2.77 8.69
C TYR A 454 -0.58 -1.70 7.66
N THR A 455 0.43 -0.93 7.21
CA THR A 455 0.25 0.13 6.22
C THR A 455 1.26 0.04 5.09
N ARG A 456 1.01 0.75 4.00
CA ARG A 456 1.99 0.99 2.95
C ARG A 456 3.28 1.57 3.52
N GLY A 457 4.37 1.49 2.75
CA GLY A 457 5.69 1.98 3.16
C GLY A 457 5.77 3.50 3.28
N SER A 458 6.83 3.95 3.94
CA SER A 458 7.22 5.35 4.03
C SER A 458 7.52 5.93 2.64
N PRO A 459 7.47 7.25 2.46
CA PRO A 459 7.93 7.88 1.22
C PRO A 459 9.36 7.48 0.86
N GLY A 460 9.52 6.97 -0.37
CA GLY A 460 10.77 6.40 -0.85
C GLY A 460 10.82 4.88 -0.82
N ASP A 461 9.95 4.22 -0.08
CA ASP A 461 9.85 2.76 -0.07
C ASP A 461 9.23 2.22 -1.37
N TRP A 462 9.55 0.98 -1.67
CA TRP A 462 9.08 0.30 -2.88
C TRP A 462 7.55 0.12 -2.93
N ASP A 463 6.86 0.15 -1.78
CA ASP A 463 5.42 0.00 -1.61
C ASP A 463 4.73 1.26 -1.04
N GLN A 464 5.35 2.42 -1.22
CA GLN A 464 4.80 3.71 -0.77
C GLN A 464 3.47 4.09 -1.42
N GLY A 465 3.18 3.55 -2.61
CA GLY A 465 1.99 3.91 -3.40
C GLY A 465 0.72 3.25 -2.90
N GLY A 466 0.80 2.01 -2.47
CA GLY A 466 -0.35 1.25 -1.99
C GLY A 466 -0.02 -0.20 -1.70
N ILE A 467 -0.94 -0.87 -1.02
CA ILE A 467 -0.88 -2.29 -0.69
C ILE A 467 -2.21 -2.97 -1.00
N TRP A 468 -2.15 -4.25 -1.34
CA TRP A 468 -3.32 -5.02 -1.74
C TRP A 468 -3.25 -6.43 -1.20
N PHE A 469 -4.36 -7.06 -0.94
CA PHE A 469 -4.51 -8.42 -0.41
C PHE A 469 -3.45 -8.82 0.63
N CYS A 470 -3.89 -9.26 1.78
CA CYS A 470 -3.05 -9.53 2.92
C CYS A 470 -3.31 -10.94 3.44
N GLU A 471 -2.47 -11.87 3.05
CA GLU A 471 -2.50 -13.23 3.55
C GLU A 471 -1.77 -13.31 4.88
N ILE A 472 -2.42 -13.86 5.92
CA ILE A 472 -1.82 -14.04 7.25
C ILE A 472 -1.77 -15.53 7.59
N ILE A 473 -0.58 -16.01 7.93
CA ILE A 473 -0.35 -17.37 8.38
C ILE A 473 0.25 -17.39 9.78
N GLU A 474 -0.04 -18.45 10.53
CA GLU A 474 0.57 -18.73 11.84
C GLU A 474 1.69 -19.76 11.71
N HIS A 475 2.83 -19.50 12.34
CA HIS A 475 3.91 -20.47 12.54
C HIS A 475 4.68 -20.17 13.82
N GLN A 476 4.77 -21.13 14.75
CA GLN A 476 5.54 -21.03 16.01
C GLN A 476 5.19 -19.79 16.86
N ASP A 477 3.89 -19.58 17.13
CA ASP A 477 3.37 -18.43 17.88
C ASP A 477 3.68 -17.05 17.27
N MET A 478 4.12 -17.01 16.03
CA MET A 478 4.27 -15.81 15.22
C MET A 478 3.27 -15.80 14.08
N LEU A 479 2.81 -14.62 13.72
CA LEU A 479 2.01 -14.37 12.53
C LEU A 479 2.87 -13.72 11.46
N TYR A 480 2.74 -14.22 10.25
CA TYR A 480 3.44 -13.71 9.07
C TYR A 480 2.42 -13.24 8.05
N LEU A 481 2.58 -12.01 7.64
CA LEU A 481 1.72 -11.31 6.70
C LEU A 481 2.46 -11.20 5.37
N TYR A 482 1.81 -11.64 4.27
CA TYR A 482 2.28 -11.43 2.91
C TYR A 482 1.30 -10.53 2.17
N TYR A 483 1.80 -9.55 1.44
CA TYR A 483 0.96 -8.56 0.78
C TYR A 483 1.53 -8.16 -0.57
N GLU A 484 0.66 -7.79 -1.49
CA GLU A 484 1.05 -7.09 -2.70
C GLU A 484 1.28 -5.61 -2.41
N GLY A 485 2.34 -5.03 -2.97
CA GLY A 485 2.63 -3.61 -2.84
C GLY A 485 3.28 -3.03 -4.09
N TRP A 486 3.19 -1.71 -4.27
CA TRP A 486 3.76 -0.97 -5.39
C TRP A 486 4.19 0.44 -5.00
N GLY A 487 5.15 0.98 -5.75
CA GLY A 487 5.85 2.23 -5.39
C GLY A 487 5.11 3.52 -5.73
N ARG A 488 3.94 3.45 -6.39
CA ARG A 488 3.16 4.64 -6.76
C ARG A 488 1.69 4.32 -6.75
N GLU A 489 0.86 5.21 -6.19
CA GLU A 489 -0.59 5.15 -6.34
C GLU A 489 -0.92 5.17 -7.83
N GLY A 490 -1.54 4.08 -8.27
CA GLY A 490 -1.76 3.89 -9.68
C GLY A 490 -2.96 4.68 -10.16
N TYR A 491 -2.76 5.31 -11.28
CA TYR A 491 -3.85 5.75 -12.11
C TYR A 491 -4.55 4.57 -12.71
N VAL A 492 -5.79 4.40 -12.36
CA VAL A 492 -6.72 3.45 -12.99
C VAL A 492 -6.88 3.73 -14.49
N GLU A 493 -6.59 4.96 -14.94
CA GLU A 493 -6.78 5.39 -16.33
C GLU A 493 -5.80 4.81 -17.35
N ASN A 494 -4.64 4.30 -16.92
CA ASN A 494 -3.68 3.68 -17.82
C ASN A 494 -3.59 2.17 -17.61
N ARG A 495 -4.71 1.48 -17.57
CA ARG A 495 -4.79 0.02 -17.57
C ARG A 495 -4.06 -0.63 -18.77
N ASP A 496 -3.81 0.15 -19.82
CA ASP A 496 -3.08 -0.30 -21.02
C ASP A 496 -1.55 -0.10 -20.94
N LYS A 497 -1.07 0.64 -19.94
CA LYS A 497 0.36 0.68 -19.64
C LYS A 497 0.65 -0.34 -18.57
N PRO A 498 1.70 -1.16 -18.74
CA PRO A 498 2.08 -2.14 -17.73
C PRO A 498 2.22 -1.40 -16.40
N TYR A 499 1.27 -1.65 -15.58
CA TYR A 499 1.08 -1.22 -14.22
C TYR A 499 2.13 -0.23 -13.75
N PHE A 500 1.76 1.06 -13.76
CA PHE A 500 2.34 2.07 -12.90
C PHE A 500 3.87 2.04 -12.88
N SER A 501 4.50 3.12 -12.89
CA SER A 501 5.95 3.29 -12.75
C SER A 501 6.58 2.58 -11.52
N GLY A 502 5.95 1.56 -10.98
CA GLY A 502 6.40 0.64 -9.96
C GLY A 502 5.78 -0.72 -10.22
N ARG A 503 6.58 -1.74 -10.47
CA ARG A 503 6.13 -3.12 -10.59
C ARG A 503 5.62 -3.60 -9.25
N SER A 504 4.44 -4.24 -9.21
CA SER A 504 4.01 -4.85 -7.95
C SER A 504 4.92 -6.02 -7.58
N CYS A 505 5.13 -6.16 -6.29
CA CYS A 505 5.93 -7.19 -5.66
C CYS A 505 5.18 -7.73 -4.44
N ILE A 506 5.63 -8.86 -3.90
CA ILE A 506 5.14 -9.34 -2.61
C ILE A 506 6.11 -8.94 -1.51
N GLY A 507 5.59 -8.25 -0.51
CA GLY A 507 6.25 -7.98 0.74
C GLY A 507 5.81 -8.89 1.87
N ALA A 508 6.53 -8.85 2.97
CA ALA A 508 6.20 -9.58 4.17
C ALA A 508 6.42 -8.76 5.45
N ALA A 509 5.69 -9.12 6.48
CA ALA A 509 5.80 -8.56 7.82
C ALA A 509 5.50 -9.61 8.88
N SER A 510 5.79 -9.34 10.15
CA SER A 510 5.47 -10.26 11.23
C SER A 510 5.02 -9.56 12.50
N ALA A 511 4.25 -10.28 13.30
CA ALA A 511 3.88 -9.90 14.67
C ALA A 511 3.82 -11.15 15.54
N SER A 512 3.95 -10.99 16.85
CA SER A 512 3.66 -12.11 17.75
C SER A 512 2.15 -12.40 17.77
N LYS A 513 1.77 -13.67 17.89
CA LYS A 513 0.36 -14.07 18.08
C LYS A 513 -0.21 -13.42 19.34
N GLU A 514 0.59 -13.31 20.37
CA GLU A 514 0.17 -12.67 21.63
C GLU A 514 -0.22 -11.21 21.42
N ASP A 515 0.62 -10.41 20.76
CA ASP A 515 0.34 -8.99 20.49
C ASP A 515 -0.86 -8.83 19.56
N PHE A 516 -1.01 -9.72 18.58
CA PHE A 516 -2.18 -9.72 17.72
C PHE A 516 -3.48 -10.00 18.49
N LEU A 517 -3.48 -10.98 19.42
CA LEU A 517 -4.65 -11.27 20.24
C LEU A 517 -4.98 -10.14 21.21
N LYS A 518 -3.98 -9.46 21.76
CA LYS A 518 -4.18 -8.23 22.54
C LYS A 518 -4.75 -7.12 21.68
N TRP A 519 -4.22 -6.93 20.48
CA TRP A 519 -4.70 -5.93 19.52
C TRP A 519 -6.16 -6.19 19.11
N CYS A 520 -6.57 -7.45 18.99
CA CYS A 520 -7.95 -7.86 18.75
C CYS A 520 -8.87 -7.77 19.98
N GLY A 521 -8.34 -7.44 21.17
CA GLY A 521 -9.12 -7.46 22.42
C GLY A 521 -9.47 -8.87 22.94
N LEU A 522 -8.84 -9.91 22.42
CA LEU A 522 -9.05 -11.31 22.82
C LEU A 522 -8.13 -11.77 23.96
N LYS A 523 -7.13 -10.99 24.30
CA LYS A 523 -6.21 -11.21 25.42
C LYS A 523 -5.94 -9.89 26.13
N LYS A 524 -5.72 -9.93 27.46
CA LYS A 524 -5.37 -8.76 28.26
C LYS A 524 -3.86 -8.51 28.31
#